data_d0a1c4a90ac5bc64fa437c8fa5791d2d
#
_entry.id   d0a1c4a90ac5bc64fa437c8fa5791d2d
#
_cell.length_a   1.000
_cell.length_b   1.000
_cell.length_c   1.000
_cell.angle_alpha   90.00
_cell.angle_beta   90.00
_cell.angle_gamma   90.00
#
_symmetry.space_group_name_H-M   'P 1'
#
loop_
_entity.id
_entity.type
_entity.pdbx_description
1 polymer ?
#
loop_
_entity_poly.entity_id
_entity_poly.type
_entity_poly.pdbx_seq_one_letter_code
_entity_poly.pdbx_strand_id
1 'polypeptide(L)' 'MGYHRKDAEKTKQYAKKFVRYKEGAEKYSLGLTKFQALAKEAKAVYKIDGIALVNCEIFEKFLETFREC' A
#
# COMPACT_ATOMS: atom_id res chain seq x y z
N MET A 1 -19.55 14.01 -15.25
CA MET A 1 -18.90 13.83 -15.13
C MET A 1 -18.26 14.02 -14.88
N GLY A 2 -18.27 13.93 -14.59
CA GLY A 2 -17.53 13.88 -14.38
C GLY A 2 -17.06 14.10 -13.95
N TYR A 3 -17.06 13.98 -13.93
CA TYR A 3 -16.46 13.88 -13.64
C TYR A 3 -15.91 13.88 -13.27
N HIS A 4 -16.02 13.88 -13.49
CA HIS A 4 -15.18 13.60 -13.14
C HIS A 4 -14.51 12.85 -12.95
N ARG A 5 -14.57 12.60 -13.41
CA ARG A 5 -14.34 11.43 -13.07
C ARG A 5 -12.98 10.93 -13.39
N LYS A 6 -12.38 11.17 -14.43
CA LYS A 6 -11.06 10.88 -14.76
C LYS A 6 -10.06 11.43 -13.79
N ASP A 7 -10.25 12.63 -13.40
CA ASP A 7 -9.39 13.26 -12.42
C ASP A 7 -9.45 12.53 -11.11
N ALA A 8 -10.60 12.03 -10.77
CA ALA A 8 -10.76 11.29 -9.54
C ALA A 8 -9.92 10.02 -9.58
N GLU A 9 -9.86 9.38 -10.73
CA GLU A 9 -9.08 8.18 -10.86
C GLU A 9 -7.60 8.44 -10.72
N LYS A 10 -7.14 9.50 -11.32
CA LYS A 10 -5.75 9.86 -11.20
C LYS A 10 -5.40 10.15 -9.75
N THR A 11 -6.24 10.88 -9.10
CA THR A 11 -6.03 11.19 -7.70
C THR A 11 -5.95 9.91 -6.88
N LYS A 12 -6.79 8.95 -7.20
CA LYS A 12 -6.77 7.69 -6.53
C LYS A 12 -5.45 6.99 -6.68
N GLN A 13 -4.92 6.98 -7.88
CA GLN A 13 -3.65 6.33 -8.13
C GLN A 13 -2.53 6.95 -7.33
N TYR A 14 -2.49 8.25 -7.28
CA TYR A 14 -1.45 8.92 -6.51
C TYR A 14 -1.62 8.66 -5.03
N ALA A 15 -2.85 8.70 -4.56
CA ALA A 15 -3.11 8.48 -3.16
C ALA A 15 -2.73 7.07 -2.74
N LYS A 16 -2.80 6.13 -3.67
CA LYS A 16 -2.49 4.74 -3.34
C LYS A 16 -1.02 4.45 -3.22
N LYS A 17 -0.19 5.44 -3.38
CA LYS A 17 1.22 5.23 -3.12
C LYS A 17 1.45 4.92 -1.66
N PHE A 18 0.65 5.51 -0.78
CA PHE A 18 0.69 5.23 0.65
C PHE A 18 -0.67 4.72 1.06
N VAL A 19 -0.70 3.62 1.79
CA VAL A 19 -1.96 3.05 2.26
C VAL A 19 -1.86 2.72 3.74
N ARG A 20 -3.03 2.66 4.38
CA ARG A 20 -3.10 2.20 5.74
C ARG A 20 -3.06 0.66 5.73
N TYR A 21 -2.83 0.07 6.87
CA TYR A 21 -2.71 -1.39 6.94
C TYR A 21 -3.92 -2.10 6.34
N LYS A 22 -5.11 -1.67 6.73
CA LYS A 22 -6.31 -2.33 6.25
C LYS A 22 -6.45 -2.19 4.74
N GLU A 23 -6.20 -1.00 4.26
CA GLU A 23 -6.31 -0.72 2.84
C GLU A 23 -5.27 -1.51 2.05
N GLY A 24 -4.05 -1.57 2.57
CA GLY A 24 -3.01 -2.32 1.89
C GLY A 24 -3.27 -3.80 1.88
N ALA A 25 -3.80 -4.33 3.00
CA ALA A 25 -4.11 -5.74 3.05
C ALA A 25 -5.11 -6.11 1.97
N GLU A 26 -6.11 -5.25 1.76
CA GLU A 26 -7.10 -5.49 0.72
C GLU A 26 -6.49 -5.36 -0.67
N LYS A 27 -5.64 -4.37 -0.84
CA LYS A 27 -5.03 -4.12 -2.14
C LYS A 27 -4.22 -5.31 -2.62
N TYR A 28 -3.53 -5.95 -1.70
CA TYR A 28 -2.67 -7.08 -2.07
C TYR A 28 -3.29 -8.42 -1.73
N SER A 29 -4.54 -8.43 -1.34
CA SER A 29 -5.26 -9.66 -1.02
C SER A 29 -4.57 -10.47 0.07
N LEU A 30 -4.08 -9.78 1.08
CA LEU A 30 -3.41 -10.41 2.20
C LEU A 30 -4.23 -10.21 3.46
N GLY A 31 -4.06 -11.12 4.41
CA GLY A 31 -4.64 -10.90 5.72
C GLY A 31 -4.00 -9.70 6.39
N LEU A 32 -4.72 -9.05 7.27
CA LEU A 32 -4.22 -7.86 7.93
C LEU A 32 -2.91 -8.12 8.68
N THR A 33 -2.89 -9.17 9.46
CA THR A 33 -1.70 -9.50 10.24
C THR A 33 -0.50 -9.80 9.35
N LYS A 34 -0.76 -10.53 8.29
CA LYS A 34 0.31 -10.87 7.37
C LYS A 34 0.84 -9.63 6.67
N PHE A 35 -0.06 -8.77 6.24
CA PHE A 35 0.36 -7.54 5.58
C PHE A 35 1.19 -6.67 6.51
N GLN A 36 0.75 -6.55 7.76
CA GLN A 36 1.50 -5.75 8.72
C GLN A 36 2.91 -6.29 8.92
N ALA A 37 3.02 -7.60 9.06
CA ALA A 37 4.31 -8.21 9.27
C ALA A 37 5.24 -7.99 8.08
N LEU A 38 4.71 -8.19 6.89
CA LEU A 38 5.51 -8.01 5.69
C LEU A 38 5.92 -6.56 5.47
N ALA A 39 5.00 -5.64 5.75
CA ALA A 39 5.30 -4.22 5.57
C ALA A 39 6.42 -3.79 6.51
N LYS A 40 6.39 -4.28 7.72
CA LYS A 40 7.44 -3.95 8.68
C LYS A 40 8.77 -4.55 8.25
N GLU A 41 8.73 -5.76 7.76
CA GLU A 41 9.94 -6.43 7.31
C GLU A 41 10.52 -5.71 6.10
N ALA A 42 9.68 -5.19 5.24
CA ALA A 42 10.12 -4.45 4.08
C ALA A 42 10.61 -3.06 4.44
N LYS A 43 10.41 -2.66 5.69
CA LYS A 43 10.75 -1.31 6.14
C LYS A 43 10.01 -0.27 5.34
N ALA A 44 8.76 -0.59 5.01
CA ALA A 44 7.93 0.29 4.22
C ALA A 44 6.93 1.06 5.06
N VAL A 45 7.02 0.95 6.37
CA VAL A 45 6.05 1.58 7.26
C VAL A 45 6.55 2.95 7.71
N TYR A 46 5.68 3.94 7.57
CA TYR A 46 5.94 5.31 8.01
C TYR A 46 4.95 5.63 9.11
N LYS A 47 5.42 6.11 10.22
CA LYS A 47 4.53 6.50 11.31
C LYS A 47 4.52 8.00 11.47
N ILE A 48 3.34 8.57 11.34
CA ILE A 48 3.16 10.01 11.44
C ILE A 48 1.98 10.29 12.37
N ASP A 49 2.26 10.91 13.51
CA ASP A 49 1.20 11.29 14.44
C ASP A 49 0.26 10.13 14.77
N GLY A 50 0.83 8.98 15.05
CA GLY A 50 0.02 7.83 15.42
C GLY A 50 -0.61 7.10 14.24
N ILE A 51 -0.39 7.59 13.03
CA ILE A 51 -0.93 6.95 11.85
C ILE A 51 0.18 6.19 11.16
N ALA A 52 -0.09 4.94 10.83
CA ALA A 52 0.88 4.11 10.12
C ALA A 52 0.52 4.05 8.65
N LEU A 53 1.47 4.43 7.81
CA LEU A 53 1.30 4.37 6.37
C LEU A 53 2.31 3.42 5.78
N VAL A 54 1.93 2.72 4.74
CA VAL A 54 2.83 1.79 4.07
C VAL A 54 3.12 2.33 2.67
N ASN A 55 4.41 2.45 2.36
CA ASN A 55 4.82 2.87 1.04
C ASN A 55 4.71 1.70 0.10
N CYS A 56 3.76 1.77 -0.84
CA CYS A 56 3.49 0.66 -1.74
C CYS A 56 4.68 0.35 -2.64
N GLU A 57 5.40 1.36 -3.01
CA GLU A 57 6.55 1.18 -3.90
C GLU A 57 7.62 0.31 -3.23
N ILE A 58 7.95 0.65 -1.99
CA ILE A 58 8.93 -0.12 -1.25
C ILE A 58 8.41 -1.51 -0.97
N PHE A 59 7.14 -1.61 -0.62
CA PHE A 59 6.53 -2.89 -0.34
C PHE A 59 6.55 -3.80 -1.56
N GLU A 60 6.25 -3.25 -2.72
CA GLU A 60 6.21 -4.05 -3.93
C GLU A 60 7.60 -4.53 -4.33
N LYS A 61 8.62 -3.72 -4.10
CA LYS A 61 9.98 -4.15 -4.35
C LYS A 61 10.35 -5.31 -3.43
N PHE A 62 9.88 -5.23 -2.20
CA PHE A 62 10.12 -6.30 -1.25
C PHE A 62 9.44 -7.59 -1.70
N LEU A 63 8.22 -7.46 -2.25
CA LEU A 63 7.50 -8.62 -2.73
C LEU A 63 8.22 -9.32 -3.87
N GLU A 64 8.98 -8.57 -4.65
CA GLU A 64 9.72 -9.18 -5.74
C GLU A 64 10.73 -10.20 -5.26
N THR A 65 11.17 -10.07 -4.01
CA THR A 65 12.12 -11.03 -3.48
C THR A 65 11.50 -12.40 -3.25
N PHE A 66 10.17 -12.47 -3.25
CA PHE A 66 9.45 -13.74 -3.11
C PHE A 66 8.98 -14.29 -4.43
N ARG A 67 9.32 -13.63 -5.50
CA ARG A 67 8.84 -14.03 -6.81
C ARG A 67 9.40 -15.39 -7.21
N GLU A 68 8.51 -16.22 -7.69
CA GLU A 68 8.90 -17.53 -8.21
C GLU A 68 8.93 -17.45 -9.70
N CYS A 69 9.98 -17.96 -10.29
CA CYS A 69 9.98 -17.95 -11.73
C CYS A 69 10.68 -19.14 -12.31
#